data_90017aa896409cc3aefe83625bdb7336
#
_entry.id   90017aa896409cc3aefe83625bdb7336
#
_cell.length_a   1.000
_cell.length_b   1.000
_cell.length_c   1.000
_cell.angle_alpha   90.00
_cell.angle_beta   90.00
_cell.angle_gamma   90.00
#
_symmetry.space_group_name_H-M   'P 1'
#
loop_
_entity.id
_entity.type
_entity.pdbx_description
1 polymer ?
#
loop_
_entity_poly.entity_id
_entity_poly.type
_entity_poly.pdbx_seq_one_letter_code
_entity_poly.pdbx_strand_id
1 'polypeptide(L)'
;DVCSSDLPLQEATPGQAVTVLLADDLSITRGDMICRPNNRPRASQELEAMLCWMDDTAPMQPSKIYSIKHTTKVARTKITEVLYRLNISTLSREAGINQLTMNEIARVSLHTTAPLLFDDYHQNRTTGCFIIVDETTGQTAGAGMLLSPRT
;
A
#
# COMPACT_ATOMS: atom_id res chain seq x y z
N ASP A 1 -6.53 -27.22 -18.71
CA ASP A 1 -6.85 -28.21 -17.69
C ASP A 1 -8.02 -27.75 -16.84
N VAL A 2 -9.04 -28.55 -16.88
CA VAL A 2 -10.35 -28.28 -16.28
C VAL A 2 -10.18 -28.23 -14.77
N CYS A 3 -10.28 -27.08 -14.16
CA CYS A 3 -10.58 -26.98 -12.74
C CYS A 3 -12.01 -27.51 -12.53
N SER A 4 -12.10 -28.75 -12.20
CA SER A 4 -13.35 -29.43 -11.88
C SER A 4 -13.80 -29.07 -10.45
N SER A 5 -14.17 -27.81 -10.22
CA SER A 5 -14.72 -27.43 -8.92
C SER A 5 -15.92 -26.49 -9.08
N ASP A 6 -16.83 -26.87 -9.96
CA ASP A 6 -18.14 -26.22 -10.07
C ASP A 6 -19.10 -26.67 -8.97
N LEU A 7 -18.57 -27.18 -7.86
CA LEU A 7 -19.40 -27.49 -6.70
C LEU A 7 -19.69 -26.21 -5.92
N PRO A 8 -20.97 -25.87 -5.71
CA PRO A 8 -21.32 -24.73 -4.90
C PRO A 8 -20.85 -24.93 -3.46
N LEU A 9 -19.99 -24.00 -2.99
CA LEU A 9 -19.56 -23.93 -1.61
C LEU A 9 -20.46 -22.95 -0.86
N GLN A 10 -20.91 -23.34 0.33
CA GLN A 10 -21.68 -22.44 1.20
C GLN A 10 -20.77 -21.52 2.03
N GLU A 11 -19.53 -21.93 2.24
CA GLU A 11 -18.55 -21.21 3.04
C GLU A 11 -17.17 -21.34 2.42
N ALA A 12 -16.40 -20.25 2.41
CA ALA A 12 -15.02 -20.22 1.98
C ALA A 12 -14.11 -19.75 3.13
N THR A 13 -12.98 -20.40 3.28
CA THR A 13 -11.99 -20.08 4.31
C THR A 13 -10.77 -19.39 3.73
N PRO A 14 -9.98 -18.65 4.55
CA PRO A 14 -8.75 -18.02 4.09
C PRO A 14 -7.80 -19.02 3.41
N GLY A 15 -7.22 -18.60 2.28
CA GLY A 15 -6.30 -19.43 1.48
C GLY A 15 -6.96 -20.21 0.36
N GLN A 16 -8.29 -20.27 0.29
CA GLN A 16 -9.00 -20.90 -0.82
C GLN A 16 -9.17 -19.92 -1.98
N ALA A 17 -8.92 -20.42 -3.19
CA ALA A 17 -9.29 -19.72 -4.43
C ALA A 17 -10.73 -20.08 -4.78
N VAL A 18 -11.63 -19.11 -4.77
CA VAL A 18 -13.06 -19.33 -5.01
C VAL A 18 -13.61 -18.33 -6.02
N THR A 19 -14.65 -18.74 -6.72
CA THR A 19 -15.48 -17.83 -7.53
C THR A 19 -16.66 -17.39 -6.68
N VAL A 20 -16.86 -16.08 -6.53
CA VAL A 20 -17.99 -15.50 -5.77
C VAL A 20 -19.04 -15.03 -6.75
N LEU A 21 -20.28 -15.49 -6.57
CA LEU A 21 -21.44 -14.98 -7.28
C LEU A 21 -22.12 -13.91 -6.42
N LEU A 22 -22.42 -12.78 -7.02
CA LEU A 22 -23.12 -11.68 -6.36
C LEU A 22 -24.59 -11.73 -6.70
N ALA A 23 -25.44 -11.34 -5.75
CA ALA A 23 -26.89 -11.22 -5.97
C ALA A 23 -27.23 -10.01 -6.84
N ASP A 24 -26.41 -8.95 -6.77
CA ASP A 24 -26.57 -7.72 -7.53
C ASP A 24 -25.59 -7.69 -8.71
N ASP A 25 -25.98 -7.01 -9.79
CA ASP A 25 -25.13 -6.77 -10.95
C ASP A 25 -24.15 -5.63 -10.65
N LEU A 26 -23.05 -5.99 -9.96
CA LEU A 26 -21.99 -5.06 -9.57
C LEU A 26 -20.70 -5.37 -10.36
N SER A 27 -20.14 -4.34 -10.94
CA SER A 27 -18.82 -4.42 -11.58
C SER A 27 -17.72 -4.35 -10.53
N ILE A 28 -17.20 -5.51 -10.13
CA ILE A 28 -16.06 -5.61 -9.22
C ILE A 28 -14.80 -5.89 -10.02
N THR A 29 -13.77 -5.09 -9.80
CA THR A 29 -12.49 -5.19 -10.50
C THR A 29 -11.34 -5.48 -9.56
N ARG A 30 -10.19 -5.86 -10.12
CA ARG A 30 -8.98 -6.07 -9.34
C ARG A 30 -8.59 -4.81 -8.58
N GLY A 31 -8.45 -4.95 -7.27
CA GLY A 31 -8.14 -3.84 -6.35
C GLY A 31 -9.34 -3.34 -5.56
N ASP A 32 -10.54 -3.81 -5.87
CA ASP A 32 -11.69 -3.59 -5.03
C ASP A 32 -11.66 -4.52 -3.82
N MET A 33 -12.36 -4.14 -2.78
CA MET A 33 -12.36 -4.85 -1.51
C MET A 33 -13.80 -5.16 -1.07
N ILE A 34 -14.07 -6.42 -0.79
CA ILE A 34 -15.33 -6.85 -0.20
C ILE A 34 -15.19 -6.76 1.32
N CYS A 35 -16.03 -5.98 1.95
CA CYS A 35 -15.98 -5.76 3.40
C CYS A 35 -17.37 -5.80 4.02
N ARG A 36 -17.42 -5.96 5.34
CA ARG A 36 -18.67 -5.87 6.10
C ARG A 36 -19.15 -4.41 6.15
N PRO A 37 -20.49 -4.16 6.14
CA PRO A 37 -21.03 -2.80 6.17
C PRO A 37 -20.51 -1.93 7.32
N ASN A 38 -20.27 -2.53 8.49
CA ASN A 38 -19.82 -1.84 9.71
C ASN A 38 -18.29 -1.86 9.89
N ASN A 39 -17.53 -2.44 8.95
CA ASN A 39 -16.08 -2.51 9.00
C ASN A 39 -15.51 -2.15 7.63
N ARG A 40 -15.75 -0.93 7.21
CA ARG A 40 -15.29 -0.42 5.92
C ARG A 40 -13.86 0.10 6.05
N PRO A 41 -12.96 -0.25 5.12
CA PRO A 41 -11.63 0.34 5.06
C PRO A 41 -11.73 1.82 4.72
N ARG A 42 -10.70 2.56 5.04
CA ARG A 42 -10.57 3.95 4.57
C ARG A 42 -10.29 3.98 3.08
N ALA A 43 -10.86 4.97 2.40
CA ALA A 43 -10.57 5.26 1.01
C ALA A 43 -9.90 6.62 0.92
N SER A 44 -8.66 6.69 0.44
CA SER A 44 -7.95 7.96 0.27
C SER A 44 -6.93 7.90 -0.85
N GLN A 45 -6.68 9.04 -1.46
CA GLN A 45 -5.56 9.29 -2.38
C GLN A 45 -4.39 9.97 -1.66
N GLU A 46 -4.69 10.71 -0.58
CA GLU A 46 -3.69 11.30 0.31
C GLU A 46 -3.41 10.32 1.45
N LEU A 47 -2.17 9.89 1.56
CA LEU A 47 -1.74 8.85 2.47
C LEU A 47 -0.55 9.33 3.29
N GLU A 48 -0.51 8.93 4.55
CA GLU A 48 0.69 9.00 5.37
C GLU A 48 1.23 7.61 5.64
N ALA A 49 2.54 7.45 5.61
CA ALA A 49 3.17 6.17 5.82
C ALA A 49 4.56 6.29 6.48
N MET A 50 4.94 5.23 7.18
CA MET A 50 6.35 4.97 7.45
C MET A 50 6.90 4.19 6.25
N LEU A 51 7.88 4.76 5.58
CA LEU A 51 8.53 4.19 4.39
C LEU A 51 9.97 3.83 4.71
N CYS A 52 10.38 2.61 4.38
CA CYS A 52 11.76 2.18 4.33
C CYS A 52 12.22 2.18 2.87
N TRP A 53 13.28 2.92 2.55
CA TRP A 53 13.87 2.93 1.23
C TRP A 53 14.82 1.75 1.07
N MET A 54 14.70 0.98 -0.01
CA MET A 54 15.40 -0.29 -0.21
C MET A 54 16.29 -0.29 -1.46
N ASP A 55 16.16 0.71 -2.33
CA ASP A 55 16.97 0.82 -3.55
C ASP A 55 18.36 1.32 -3.20
N ASP A 56 19.37 0.52 -3.57
CA ASP A 56 20.81 0.83 -3.38
C ASP A 56 21.40 1.59 -4.57
N THR A 57 20.72 1.60 -5.69
CA THR A 57 21.21 2.23 -6.93
C THR A 57 20.78 3.69 -7.06
N ALA A 58 19.62 4.03 -6.51
CA ALA A 58 19.07 5.38 -6.60
C ALA A 58 18.41 5.83 -5.29
N PRO A 59 18.73 7.03 -4.81
CA PRO A 59 18.01 7.62 -3.69
C PRO A 59 16.56 7.96 -4.09
N MET A 60 15.67 7.99 -3.11
CA MET A 60 14.32 8.47 -3.28
C MET A 60 14.35 9.92 -3.79
N GLN A 61 13.63 10.19 -4.86
CA GLN A 61 13.51 11.52 -5.44
C GLN A 61 12.11 12.08 -5.19
N PRO A 62 11.99 13.24 -4.54
CA PRO A 62 10.74 13.96 -4.47
C PRO A 62 10.21 14.23 -5.88
N SER A 63 8.93 14.15 -6.06
CA SER A 63 8.29 14.41 -7.35
C SER A 63 8.43 13.33 -8.43
N LYS A 64 9.32 12.36 -8.28
CA LYS A 64 9.36 11.19 -9.16
C LYS A 64 8.09 10.36 -8.97
N ILE A 65 7.57 9.86 -10.08
CA ILE A 65 6.42 8.95 -10.09
C ILE A 65 6.93 7.53 -9.91
N TYR A 66 6.31 6.83 -8.98
CA TYR A 66 6.54 5.42 -8.70
C TYR A 66 5.23 4.65 -8.85
N SER A 67 5.31 3.36 -8.99
CA SER A 67 4.17 2.47 -8.88
C SER A 67 4.03 2.00 -7.44
N ILE A 68 2.85 2.13 -6.85
CA ILE A 68 2.50 1.57 -5.54
C ILE A 68 1.67 0.31 -5.72
N LYS A 69 2.09 -0.78 -5.08
CA LYS A 69 1.34 -2.03 -5.00
C LYS A 69 0.83 -2.19 -3.58
N HIS A 70 -0.48 -2.21 -3.47
CA HIS A 70 -1.19 -2.34 -2.20
C HIS A 70 -2.25 -3.42 -2.35
N THR A 71 -2.14 -4.48 -1.60
CA THR A 71 -2.99 -5.68 -1.77
C THR A 71 -2.98 -6.14 -3.24
N THR A 72 -4.14 -6.15 -3.91
CA THR A 72 -4.27 -6.45 -5.34
C THR A 72 -4.29 -5.20 -6.23
N LYS A 73 -4.32 -3.99 -5.63
CA LYS A 73 -4.34 -2.71 -6.35
C LYS A 73 -2.93 -2.29 -6.75
N VAL A 74 -2.83 -1.79 -7.97
CA VAL A 74 -1.65 -1.09 -8.47
C VAL A 74 -2.09 0.31 -8.89
N ALA A 75 -1.39 1.32 -8.42
CA ALA A 75 -1.63 2.73 -8.78
C ALA A 75 -0.28 3.44 -8.92
N ARG A 76 -0.29 4.61 -9.56
CA ARG A 76 0.88 5.50 -9.53
C ARG A 76 0.84 6.34 -8.26
N THR A 77 2.00 6.58 -7.71
CA THR A 77 2.17 7.40 -6.51
C THR A 77 3.33 8.36 -6.66
N LYS A 78 3.23 9.46 -5.93
CA LYS A 78 4.27 10.45 -5.76
C LYS A 78 4.47 10.69 -4.27
N ILE A 79 5.72 10.73 -3.84
CA ILE A 79 6.07 11.17 -2.49
C ILE A 79 6.04 12.69 -2.51
N THR A 80 5.08 13.28 -1.81
CA THR A 80 4.86 14.73 -1.80
C THR A 80 5.73 15.43 -0.77
N GLU A 81 5.96 14.77 0.37
CA GLU A 81 6.73 15.32 1.47
C GLU A 81 7.39 14.24 2.31
N VAL A 82 8.59 14.51 2.81
CA VAL A 82 9.23 13.77 3.88
C VAL A 82 9.05 14.55 5.18
N LEU A 83 8.13 14.08 6.03
CA LEU A 83 7.82 14.76 7.28
C LEU A 83 8.98 14.70 8.27
N TYR A 84 9.61 13.55 8.38
CA TYR A 84 10.86 13.35 9.12
C TYR A 84 11.50 12.01 8.77
N ARG A 85 12.82 11.95 8.90
CA ARG A 85 13.57 10.69 8.88
C ARG A 85 13.79 10.21 10.32
N LEU A 86 13.70 8.90 10.53
CA LEU A 86 14.02 8.29 11.80
C LEU A 86 15.50 7.89 11.82
N ASN A 87 16.25 8.49 12.75
CA ASN A 87 17.59 8.02 13.03
C ASN A 87 17.51 6.74 13.87
N ILE A 88 17.87 5.60 13.29
CA ILE A 88 17.73 4.29 13.94
C ILE A 88 18.68 4.08 15.13
N SER A 89 19.80 4.81 15.18
CA SER A 89 20.78 4.70 16.28
C SER A 89 20.35 5.48 17.51
N THR A 90 19.76 6.66 17.33
CA THR A 90 19.35 7.58 18.40
C THR A 90 17.86 7.60 18.64
N LEU A 91 17.06 6.98 17.76
CA LEU A 91 15.58 7.02 17.70
C LEU A 91 15.04 8.46 17.62
N SER A 92 15.88 9.42 17.23
CA SER A 92 15.47 10.81 17.04
C SER A 92 14.83 11.03 15.66
N ARG A 93 14.02 12.07 15.56
CA ARG A 93 13.38 12.50 14.34
C ARG A 93 14.17 13.66 13.73
N GLU A 94 14.57 13.52 12.50
CA GLU A 94 15.32 14.51 11.74
C GLU A 94 14.39 15.14 10.67
N ALA A 95 14.12 16.42 10.79
CA ALA A 95 13.32 17.17 9.82
C ALA A 95 14.19 17.83 8.74
N GLY A 96 13.54 18.30 7.66
CA GLY A 96 14.24 19.00 6.56
C GLY A 96 14.98 18.07 5.61
N ILE A 97 14.69 16.78 5.63
CA ILE A 97 15.25 15.77 4.72
C ILE A 97 14.35 15.65 3.50
N ASN A 98 14.91 15.76 2.31
CA ASN A 98 14.16 15.65 1.05
C ASN A 98 14.46 14.37 0.27
N GLN A 99 15.44 13.60 0.68
CA GLN A 99 15.85 12.36 0.01
C GLN A 99 16.05 11.25 1.04
N LEU A 100 15.81 10.02 0.62
CA LEU A 100 16.12 8.83 1.40
C LEU A 100 17.07 7.95 0.60
N THR A 101 18.05 7.44 1.27
CA THR A 101 18.97 6.43 0.75
C THR A 101 18.65 5.05 1.31
N MET A 102 19.28 4.02 0.79
CA MET A 102 19.07 2.63 1.20
C MET A 102 19.07 2.47 2.73
N ASN A 103 18.10 1.72 3.23
CA ASN A 103 17.86 1.41 4.65
C ASN A 103 17.45 2.61 5.52
N GLU A 104 17.20 3.76 4.94
CA GLU A 104 16.62 4.87 5.69
C GLU A 104 15.11 4.72 5.85
N ILE A 105 14.63 5.07 7.03
CA ILE A 105 13.21 5.01 7.38
C ILE A 105 12.70 6.43 7.62
N ALA A 106 11.61 6.78 6.98
CA ALA A 106 11.00 8.10 7.13
C ALA A 106 9.48 8.05 7.20
N ARG A 107 8.89 9.04 7.84
CA ARG A 107 7.48 9.32 7.70
C ARG A 107 7.28 10.22 6.48
N VAL A 108 6.44 9.78 5.57
CA VAL A 108 6.22 10.46 4.29
C VAL A 108 4.74 10.68 4.04
N SER A 109 4.45 11.72 3.27
CA SER A 109 3.14 11.94 2.64
C SER A 109 3.21 11.47 1.19
N LEU A 110 2.17 10.76 0.76
CA LEU A 110 2.03 10.18 -0.56
C LEU A 110 0.74 10.66 -1.20
N HIS A 111 0.80 10.92 -2.50
CA HIS A 111 -0.40 11.13 -3.32
C HIS A 111 -0.49 10.03 -4.37
N THR A 112 -1.67 9.40 -4.49
CA THR A 112 -1.92 8.32 -5.46
C THR A 112 -2.91 8.76 -6.53
N THR A 113 -2.76 8.22 -7.74
CA THR A 113 -3.66 8.54 -8.87
C THR A 113 -5.05 7.93 -8.74
N ALA A 114 -5.18 6.93 -7.89
CA ALA A 114 -6.46 6.28 -7.58
C ALA A 114 -6.55 6.05 -6.07
N PRO A 115 -7.74 6.12 -5.47
CA PRO A 115 -7.89 5.89 -4.05
C PRO A 115 -7.50 4.46 -3.68
N LEU A 116 -6.78 4.31 -2.58
CA LEU A 116 -6.49 3.03 -1.96
C LEU A 116 -7.50 2.78 -0.84
N LEU A 117 -7.92 1.52 -0.74
CA LEU A 117 -8.79 1.03 0.34
C LEU A 117 -7.90 0.38 1.40
N PHE A 118 -7.67 1.02 2.52
CA PHE A 118 -6.68 0.57 3.49
C PHE A 118 -7.16 0.71 4.94
N ASP A 119 -6.52 -0.05 5.81
CA ASP A 119 -6.56 0.11 7.25
C ASP A 119 -5.21 0.64 7.76
N ASP A 120 -5.21 1.20 8.96
CA ASP A 120 -3.95 1.49 9.65
C ASP A 120 -3.16 0.19 9.86
N TYR A 121 -1.85 0.23 9.62
CA TYR A 121 -0.98 -0.94 9.75
C TYR A 121 -1.05 -1.60 11.13
N HIS A 122 -1.27 -0.83 12.19
CA HIS A 122 -1.43 -1.35 13.56
C HIS A 122 -2.73 -2.14 13.73
N GLN A 123 -3.77 -1.82 12.95
CA GLN A 123 -5.05 -2.53 12.97
C GLN A 123 -5.02 -3.77 12.09
N ASN A 124 -4.51 -3.63 10.87
CA ASN A 124 -4.44 -4.72 9.90
C ASN A 124 -3.18 -4.62 9.05
N ARG A 125 -2.21 -5.51 9.31
CA ARG A 125 -0.93 -5.51 8.60
C ARG A 125 -1.07 -5.82 7.11
N THR A 126 -2.03 -6.65 6.72
CA THR A 126 -2.21 -7.07 5.33
C THR A 126 -2.73 -5.91 4.47
N THR A 127 -3.70 -5.16 4.98
CA THR A 127 -4.30 -4.01 4.27
C THR A 127 -3.63 -2.69 4.61
N GLY A 128 -2.70 -2.69 5.57
CA GLY A 128 -1.94 -1.52 6.00
C GLY A 128 -0.52 -1.44 5.44
N CYS A 129 -0.07 -2.40 4.60
CA CYS A 129 1.28 -2.37 4.02
C CYS A 129 1.23 -2.21 2.50
N PHE A 130 2.33 -1.69 1.94
CA PHE A 130 2.50 -1.54 0.51
C PHE A 130 3.98 -1.63 0.11
N ILE A 131 4.22 -1.81 -1.19
CA ILE A 131 5.54 -1.64 -1.77
C ILE A 131 5.53 -0.54 -2.84
N ILE A 132 6.66 0.13 -2.98
CA ILE A 132 6.93 1.08 -4.05
C ILE A 132 7.86 0.43 -5.06
N VAL A 133 7.51 0.54 -6.32
CA VAL A 133 8.26 -0.01 -7.45
C VAL A 133 8.67 1.14 -8.36
N ASP A 134 9.92 1.17 -8.76
CA ASP A 134 10.41 2.09 -9.78
C ASP A 134 9.88 1.65 -11.16
N GLU A 135 9.11 2.51 -11.83
CA GLU A 135 8.50 2.18 -13.14
C GLU A 135 9.56 2.01 -14.24
N THR A 136 10.75 2.58 -14.06
CA THR A 136 11.82 2.51 -15.07
C THR A 136 12.56 1.19 -15.02
N THR A 137 12.88 0.72 -13.80
CA THR A 137 13.69 -0.50 -13.60
C THR A 137 12.83 -1.73 -13.30
N GLY A 138 11.59 -1.53 -12.85
CA GLY A 138 10.72 -2.60 -12.36
C GLY A 138 11.12 -3.16 -10.99
N GLN A 139 12.13 -2.57 -10.34
CA GLN A 139 12.62 -3.03 -9.04
C GLN A 139 11.81 -2.42 -7.89
N THR A 140 11.75 -3.16 -6.80
CA THR A 140 11.17 -2.65 -5.55
C THR A 140 12.09 -1.62 -4.93
N ALA A 141 11.65 -0.36 -4.92
CA ALA A 141 12.40 0.76 -4.39
C ALA A 141 12.18 1.00 -2.89
N GLY A 142 11.05 0.56 -2.35
CA GLY A 142 10.76 0.71 -0.94
C GLY A 142 9.54 -0.09 -0.48
N ALA A 143 9.41 -0.20 0.83
CA ALA A 143 8.26 -0.81 1.48
C ALA A 143 7.75 0.10 2.59
N GLY A 144 6.43 0.14 2.80
CA GLY A 144 5.85 1.06 3.76
C GLY A 144 4.65 0.52 4.51
N MET A 145 4.38 1.19 5.61
CA MET A 145 3.25 0.95 6.50
C MET A 145 2.34 2.18 6.49
N LEU A 146 1.10 2.01 6.06
CA LEU A 146 0.10 3.07 6.06
C LEU A 146 -0.33 3.42 7.48
N LEU A 147 -0.45 4.70 7.73
CA LEU A 147 -0.82 5.25 9.02
C LEU A 147 -2.13 6.03 8.88
N SER A 148 -2.93 6.00 9.92
CA SER A 148 -4.04 6.93 10.02
C SER A 148 -3.50 8.35 10.19
N PRO A 149 -4.07 9.36 9.50
CA PRO A 149 -3.74 10.76 9.76
C PRO A 149 -3.92 11.03 11.25
N ARG A 150 -2.99 11.74 11.84
CA ARG A 150 -3.18 12.23 13.22
C ARG A 150 -4.30 13.25 13.20
N THR A 151 -5.39 12.91 13.86
CA THR A 151 -6.42 13.88 14.28
C THR A 151 -5.83 14.91 15.23
#